data_4ae4d4a042fb1c013ce13a8ac557bbe0
#
_entry.id   4ae4d4a042fb1c013ce13a8ac557bbe0
#
_cell.length_a   1.000
_cell.length_b   1.000
_cell.length_c   1.000
_cell.angle_alpha   90.00
_cell.angle_beta   90.00
_cell.angle_gamma   90.00
#
_symmetry.space_group_name_H-M   'P 1'
#
loop_
_entity.id
_entity.type
_entity.pdbx_description
1 polymer ?
#
loop_
_entity_poly.entity_id
_entity_poly.type
_entity_poly.pdbx_seq_one_letter_code
_entity_poly.pdbx_strand_id
1 'polypeptide(L)'
;METGVPAHRILAVTFTNKAAGEMRERVRALTPAGRGFPIVSTFHSLCVRILREFGKKVGISERFSIWDRDDQTRAMKRVLKGVGMEDENPRLFLAAISREKGAGVRLAVYSEKAQNFRQRDVAKAWELYGQELARASALDFDDLLLKVHELLQNVEIRTLLQNRWTHLTIDEYQDTNAVQYEIARNLTGEHRNICVVGDLDQCIYTWRQAKLENLLSFERSFPGTRVVRLEENYRSTGTIIAAANGIIEKNQNRIPKLLRATREVGEPLYLFEARDETDEAWFVAESIQRLLAGKSSAKEIAVLYRDNFQSRVLEEALLALGIPYRVIGTRFFERKEVKDVLSYVRAALNSNVSVGAQASSEERRGLGNVQDISRIIATPPRGIGQTTLAKLLAGKEADLPSATRAKISAFRELLLRMQQALETIPLSEALRFILESSGLERMYKEKKDREEAEHFENVRELVNLSVRYDSEMPPIGAQMLLEEAALQSDQDEIDDQENRVSLMTVHASKGLEFENVFVTGLEQGLFPSRRLDENTDPEEERRLFYVAVTRAKNRLFLTFARARLRFGSREAAIPSEFLSDIDERLTSWAAVGAEAESVIE
;
A
#
# COMPACT_ATOMS: atom_id res chain seq x y z
N MET A 1 19.66 -12.25 29.28
CA MET A 1 21.12 -12.03 29.39
C MET A 1 21.54 -11.78 30.85
N GLU A 2 20.84 -11.01 31.60
CA GLU A 2 21.09 -10.80 33.04
C GLU A 2 20.93 -12.11 33.85
N THR A 3 20.01 -12.97 33.44
CA THR A 3 19.76 -14.29 34.03
C THR A 3 20.74 -15.39 33.59
N GLY A 4 21.84 -15.03 32.91
CA GLY A 4 22.88 -15.99 32.48
C GLY A 4 22.65 -16.61 31.09
N VAL A 5 21.58 -16.28 30.37
CA VAL A 5 21.34 -16.77 29.00
C VAL A 5 22.31 -16.10 28.03
N PRO A 6 23.16 -16.85 27.29
CA PRO A 6 24.04 -16.27 26.29
C PRO A 6 23.26 -15.60 25.15
N ALA A 7 23.74 -14.44 24.70
CA ALA A 7 23.04 -13.63 23.66
C ALA A 7 22.77 -14.44 22.37
N HIS A 8 23.71 -15.26 21.92
CA HIS A 8 23.56 -16.07 20.70
C HIS A 8 22.47 -17.14 20.78
N ARG A 9 21.95 -17.44 21.98
CA ARG A 9 20.83 -18.37 22.20
C ARG A 9 19.46 -17.68 22.19
N ILE A 10 19.45 -16.36 22.00
CA ILE A 10 18.23 -15.57 21.97
C ILE A 10 17.94 -15.16 20.52
N LEU A 11 16.76 -15.49 20.04
CA LEU A 11 16.22 -15.07 18.75
C LEU A 11 15.02 -14.17 18.99
N ALA A 12 15.08 -12.93 18.49
CA ALA A 12 13.99 -11.98 18.48
C ALA A 12 13.54 -11.72 17.03
N VAL A 13 12.25 -11.88 16.79
CA VAL A 13 11.66 -11.74 15.45
C VAL A 13 10.55 -10.69 15.48
N THR A 14 10.47 -9.85 14.45
CA THR A 14 9.39 -8.87 14.26
C THR A 14 8.92 -8.87 12.82
N PHE A 15 7.92 -8.04 12.50
CA PHE A 15 7.28 -8.05 11.18
C PHE A 15 8.03 -7.21 10.14
N THR A 16 8.54 -6.02 10.50
CA THR A 16 9.18 -5.08 9.57
C THR A 16 10.67 -4.88 9.82
N ASN A 17 11.43 -4.56 8.77
CA ASN A 17 12.85 -4.24 8.90
C ASN A 17 13.11 -3.01 9.77
N LYS A 18 12.20 -2.03 9.75
CA LYS A 18 12.26 -0.85 10.62
C LYS A 18 12.13 -1.25 12.09
N ALA A 19 11.10 -2.03 12.45
CA ALA A 19 10.91 -2.53 13.81
C ALA A 19 12.11 -3.38 14.27
N ALA A 20 12.67 -4.22 13.38
CA ALA A 20 13.89 -4.98 13.67
C ALA A 20 15.10 -4.07 13.90
N GLY A 21 15.20 -2.94 13.20
CA GLY A 21 16.22 -1.91 13.39
C GLY A 21 16.12 -1.26 14.76
N GLU A 22 14.94 -0.73 15.09
CA GLU A 22 14.65 -0.08 16.37
C GLU A 22 14.85 -1.05 17.56
N MET A 23 14.36 -2.29 17.43
CA MET A 23 14.58 -3.33 18.45
C MET A 23 16.08 -3.60 18.66
N ARG A 24 16.88 -3.66 17.58
CA ARG A 24 18.35 -3.83 17.67
C ARG A 24 18.99 -2.67 18.42
N GLU A 25 18.63 -1.44 18.14
CA GLU A 25 19.17 -0.25 18.81
C GLU A 25 18.82 -0.24 20.30
N ARG A 26 17.56 -0.51 20.66
CA ARG A 26 17.12 -0.60 22.05
C ARG A 26 17.85 -1.72 22.82
N VAL A 27 17.94 -2.92 22.22
CA VAL A 27 18.67 -4.04 22.84
C VAL A 27 20.15 -3.71 22.98
N ARG A 28 20.75 -3.00 22.02
CA ARG A 28 22.16 -2.58 22.09
C ARG A 28 22.38 -1.61 23.24
N ALA A 29 21.49 -0.63 23.42
CA ALA A 29 21.55 0.33 24.52
C ALA A 29 21.45 -0.34 25.90
N LEU A 30 20.68 -1.42 26.03
CA LEU A 30 20.48 -2.19 27.26
C LEU A 30 21.56 -3.27 27.49
N THR A 31 22.38 -3.59 26.50
CA THR A 31 23.35 -4.68 26.57
C THR A 31 24.71 -4.13 27.00
N PRO A 32 25.26 -4.60 28.13
CA PRO A 32 26.62 -4.22 28.56
C PRO A 32 27.67 -4.63 27.54
N ALA A 33 28.73 -3.83 27.39
CA ALA A 33 29.82 -4.11 26.48
C ALA A 33 30.46 -5.49 26.78
N GLY A 34 30.73 -6.27 25.72
CA GLY A 34 31.36 -7.59 25.83
C GLY A 34 30.42 -8.78 26.01
N ARG A 35 29.12 -8.60 26.20
CA ARG A 35 28.19 -9.75 26.38
C ARG A 35 27.65 -10.37 25.09
N GLY A 36 28.10 -9.94 23.92
CA GLY A 36 27.54 -10.36 22.62
C GLY A 36 26.17 -9.76 22.36
N PHE A 37 25.55 -10.13 21.22
CA PHE A 37 24.28 -9.56 20.79
C PHE A 37 23.31 -10.66 20.32
N PRO A 38 22.02 -10.62 20.70
CA PRO A 38 21.02 -11.56 20.21
C PRO A 38 20.76 -11.39 18.71
N ILE A 39 20.21 -12.42 18.08
CA ILE A 39 19.74 -12.29 16.71
C ILE A 39 18.40 -11.56 16.74
N VAL A 40 18.35 -10.40 16.07
CA VAL A 40 17.14 -9.61 15.87
C VAL A 40 16.91 -9.47 14.37
N SER A 41 15.78 -9.96 13.87
CA SER A 41 15.48 -9.98 12.43
C SER A 41 13.97 -10.01 12.16
N THR A 42 13.59 -9.87 10.88
CA THR A 42 12.24 -10.23 10.44
C THR A 42 12.13 -11.72 10.14
N PHE A 43 10.91 -12.27 10.04
CA PHE A 43 10.69 -13.66 9.62
C PHE A 43 11.40 -13.98 8.29
N HIS A 44 11.25 -13.11 7.28
CA HIS A 44 11.90 -13.33 5.98
C HIS A 44 13.43 -13.32 6.06
N SER A 45 14.00 -12.36 6.78
CA SER A 45 15.46 -12.30 6.96
C SER A 45 16.00 -13.51 7.73
N LEU A 46 15.25 -14.02 8.71
CA LEU A 46 15.56 -15.25 9.41
C LEU A 46 15.53 -16.45 8.44
N CYS A 47 14.50 -16.54 7.60
CA CYS A 47 14.38 -17.61 6.61
C CYS A 47 15.53 -17.59 5.59
N VAL A 48 15.92 -16.42 5.10
CA VAL A 48 17.10 -16.28 4.22
C VAL A 48 18.34 -16.83 4.89
N ARG A 49 18.59 -16.49 6.16
CA ARG A 49 19.72 -16.98 6.93
C ARG A 49 19.73 -18.51 7.04
N ILE A 50 18.59 -19.10 7.42
CA ILE A 50 18.44 -20.55 7.57
C ILE A 50 18.63 -21.26 6.22
N LEU A 51 18.04 -20.74 5.13
CA LEU A 51 18.17 -21.34 3.81
C LEU A 51 19.59 -21.23 3.23
N ARG A 52 20.32 -20.19 3.51
CA ARG A 52 21.74 -20.08 3.11
C ARG A 52 22.61 -21.10 3.81
N GLU A 53 22.28 -21.46 5.04
CA GLU A 53 23.04 -22.45 5.82
C GLU A 53 22.63 -23.90 5.50
N PHE A 54 21.34 -24.18 5.38
CA PHE A 54 20.80 -25.54 5.30
C PHE A 54 19.99 -25.81 4.01
N GLY A 55 19.80 -24.84 3.14
CA GLY A 55 18.90 -24.94 1.98
C GLY A 55 19.22 -26.08 1.03
N LYS A 56 20.46 -26.54 0.95
CA LYS A 56 20.85 -27.71 0.14
C LYS A 56 20.04 -28.96 0.50
N LYS A 57 19.62 -29.12 1.74
CA LYS A 57 18.79 -30.25 2.19
C LYS A 57 17.38 -30.26 1.61
N VAL A 58 16.91 -29.12 1.10
CA VAL A 58 15.61 -28.95 0.41
C VAL A 58 15.79 -28.48 -1.05
N GLY A 59 16.98 -28.75 -1.63
CA GLY A 59 17.25 -28.46 -3.03
C GLY A 59 17.50 -26.98 -3.38
N ILE A 60 17.77 -26.13 -2.39
CA ILE A 60 18.03 -24.70 -2.58
C ILE A 60 19.53 -24.42 -2.57
N SER A 61 20.01 -23.69 -3.58
CA SER A 61 21.40 -23.22 -3.65
C SER A 61 21.69 -22.21 -2.53
N GLU A 62 22.89 -22.23 -1.97
CA GLU A 62 23.33 -21.21 -0.99
C GLU A 62 23.34 -19.79 -1.57
N ARG A 63 23.46 -19.66 -2.89
CA ARG A 63 23.53 -18.39 -3.62
C ARG A 63 22.23 -18.08 -4.38
N PHE A 64 21.07 -18.49 -3.84
CA PHE A 64 19.79 -18.16 -4.45
C PHE A 64 19.55 -16.63 -4.48
N SER A 65 18.87 -16.17 -5.52
CA SER A 65 18.34 -14.81 -5.61
C SER A 65 16.93 -14.73 -5.02
N ILE A 66 16.53 -13.54 -4.61
CA ILE A 66 15.16 -13.27 -4.13
C ILE A 66 14.50 -12.40 -5.17
N TRP A 67 13.38 -12.88 -5.74
CA TRP A 67 12.62 -12.13 -6.71
C TRP A 67 11.62 -11.19 -6.04
N ASP A 68 11.70 -9.92 -6.42
CA ASP A 68 10.72 -8.92 -6.05
C ASP A 68 9.40 -9.07 -6.86
N ARG A 69 8.43 -8.20 -6.60
CA ARG A 69 7.13 -8.26 -7.27
C ARG A 69 7.21 -8.04 -8.79
N ASP A 70 8.17 -7.24 -9.24
CA ASP A 70 8.36 -6.97 -10.66
C ASP A 70 9.01 -8.16 -11.37
N ASP A 71 9.99 -8.81 -10.75
CA ASP A 71 10.59 -10.05 -11.24
C ASP A 71 9.56 -11.16 -11.37
N GLN A 72 8.75 -11.35 -10.33
CA GLN A 72 7.64 -12.31 -10.32
C GLN A 72 6.65 -12.03 -11.45
N THR A 73 6.23 -10.77 -11.61
CA THR A 73 5.28 -10.36 -12.65
C THR A 73 5.83 -10.61 -14.06
N ARG A 74 7.11 -10.30 -14.29
CA ARG A 74 7.79 -10.58 -15.56
C ARG A 74 7.85 -12.09 -15.87
N ALA A 75 8.15 -12.89 -14.86
CA ALA A 75 8.20 -14.34 -15.00
C ALA A 75 6.81 -14.92 -15.28
N MET A 76 5.80 -14.52 -14.53
CA MET A 76 4.42 -14.97 -14.72
C MET A 76 3.87 -14.59 -16.11
N LYS A 77 4.21 -13.40 -16.63
CA LYS A 77 3.87 -13.03 -18.02
C LYS A 77 4.44 -14.00 -19.04
N ARG A 78 5.70 -14.44 -18.86
CA ARG A 78 6.31 -15.44 -19.75
C ARG A 78 5.61 -16.78 -19.64
N VAL A 79 5.29 -17.20 -18.43
CA VAL A 79 4.56 -18.44 -18.15
C VAL A 79 3.20 -18.44 -18.84
N LEU A 80 2.39 -17.41 -18.64
CA LEU A 80 1.05 -17.30 -19.22
C LEU A 80 1.11 -17.27 -20.75
N LYS A 81 2.06 -16.57 -21.34
CA LYS A 81 2.29 -16.58 -22.78
C LYS A 81 2.65 -17.98 -23.28
N GLY A 82 3.47 -18.72 -22.56
CA GLY A 82 3.88 -20.08 -22.92
C GLY A 82 2.75 -21.11 -22.93
N VAL A 83 1.65 -20.82 -22.22
CA VAL A 83 0.47 -21.72 -22.14
C VAL A 83 -0.76 -21.20 -22.89
N GLY A 84 -0.61 -20.11 -23.69
CA GLY A 84 -1.71 -19.54 -24.48
C GLY A 84 -2.71 -18.72 -23.65
N MET A 85 -2.32 -18.22 -22.48
CA MET A 85 -3.11 -17.38 -21.59
C MET A 85 -2.52 -15.95 -21.50
N GLU A 86 -2.03 -15.44 -22.63
CA GLU A 86 -1.32 -14.14 -22.68
C GLU A 86 -2.21 -12.92 -22.40
N ASP A 87 -3.52 -13.07 -22.55
CA ASP A 87 -4.52 -12.04 -22.23
C ASP A 87 -4.87 -11.98 -20.73
N GLU A 88 -4.45 -12.99 -19.96
CA GLU A 88 -4.72 -13.07 -18.53
C GLU A 88 -3.79 -12.16 -17.70
N ASN A 89 -4.31 -11.65 -16.59
CA ASN A 89 -3.52 -10.79 -15.70
C ASN A 89 -2.54 -11.61 -14.84
N PRO A 90 -1.21 -11.43 -15.01
CA PRO A 90 -0.21 -12.17 -14.24
C PRO A 90 -0.33 -11.97 -12.71
N ARG A 91 -0.76 -10.78 -12.28
CA ARG A 91 -0.86 -10.46 -10.85
C ARG A 91 -1.98 -11.25 -10.17
N LEU A 92 -3.09 -11.54 -10.86
CA LEU A 92 -4.16 -12.38 -10.32
C LEU A 92 -3.70 -13.82 -10.07
N PHE A 93 -2.87 -14.36 -10.96
CA PHE A 93 -2.27 -15.68 -10.76
C PHE A 93 -1.29 -15.66 -9.60
N LEU A 94 -0.41 -14.64 -9.54
CA LEU A 94 0.53 -14.49 -8.43
C LEU A 94 -0.19 -14.30 -7.09
N ALA A 95 -1.27 -13.52 -7.04
CA ALA A 95 -2.06 -13.32 -5.83
C ALA A 95 -2.73 -14.62 -5.37
N ALA A 96 -3.30 -15.40 -6.31
CA ALA A 96 -3.87 -16.70 -5.99
C ALA A 96 -2.81 -17.69 -5.46
N ILE A 97 -1.64 -17.73 -6.10
CA ILE A 97 -0.52 -18.57 -5.68
C ILE A 97 0.00 -18.15 -4.30
N SER A 98 0.22 -16.85 -4.10
CA SER A 98 0.69 -16.30 -2.82
C SER A 98 -0.27 -16.61 -1.68
N ARG A 99 -1.58 -16.49 -1.93
CA ARG A 99 -2.61 -16.84 -0.94
C ARG A 99 -2.51 -18.30 -0.50
N GLU A 100 -2.33 -19.22 -1.43
CA GLU A 100 -2.20 -20.64 -1.11
C GLU A 100 -0.87 -20.95 -0.42
N LYS A 101 0.23 -20.34 -0.89
CA LYS A 101 1.55 -20.46 -0.25
C LYS A 101 1.52 -19.97 1.20
N GLY A 102 0.94 -18.79 1.47
CA GLY A 102 0.84 -18.24 2.81
C GLY A 102 -0.08 -19.03 3.75
N ALA A 103 -1.05 -19.77 3.19
CA ALA A 103 -1.83 -20.76 3.93
C ALA A 103 -1.07 -22.09 4.18
N GLY A 104 0.15 -22.24 3.66
CA GLY A 104 0.95 -23.46 3.78
C GLY A 104 0.56 -24.56 2.79
N VAL A 105 -0.26 -24.25 1.79
CA VAL A 105 -0.70 -25.21 0.77
C VAL A 105 0.42 -25.43 -0.26
N ARG A 106 0.75 -26.69 -0.53
CA ARG A 106 1.71 -27.06 -1.57
C ARG A 106 1.00 -27.25 -2.89
N LEU A 107 1.71 -27.01 -4.01
CA LEU A 107 1.18 -27.16 -5.36
C LEU A 107 0.49 -28.52 -5.57
N ALA A 108 1.08 -29.62 -5.12
CA ALA A 108 0.48 -30.95 -5.28
C ALA A 108 -0.92 -31.04 -4.63
N VAL A 109 -1.06 -30.53 -3.41
CA VAL A 109 -2.34 -30.50 -2.69
C VAL A 109 -3.35 -29.58 -3.36
N TYR A 110 -2.88 -28.42 -3.85
CA TYR A 110 -3.74 -27.49 -4.59
C TYR A 110 -4.25 -28.10 -5.89
N SER A 111 -3.37 -28.77 -6.65
CA SER A 111 -3.72 -29.39 -7.93
C SER A 111 -4.74 -30.52 -7.76
N GLU A 112 -4.62 -31.33 -6.69
CA GLU A 112 -5.59 -32.38 -6.37
C GLU A 112 -6.98 -31.81 -6.03
N LYS A 113 -7.02 -30.65 -5.40
CA LYS A 113 -8.26 -29.97 -4.98
C LYS A 113 -8.86 -29.05 -6.04
N ALA A 114 -8.21 -28.86 -7.18
CA ALA A 114 -8.66 -27.95 -8.24
C ALA A 114 -9.91 -28.48 -8.96
N GLN A 115 -11.08 -27.93 -8.62
CA GLN A 115 -12.38 -28.40 -9.11
C GLN A 115 -12.82 -27.69 -10.40
N ASN A 116 -12.51 -26.40 -10.56
CA ASN A 116 -12.93 -25.60 -11.70
C ASN A 116 -11.78 -25.26 -12.65
N PHE A 117 -12.12 -24.76 -13.84
CA PHE A 117 -11.13 -24.41 -14.87
C PHE A 117 -10.11 -23.39 -14.36
N ARG A 118 -10.57 -22.34 -13.66
CA ARG A 118 -9.67 -21.29 -13.12
C ARG A 118 -8.64 -21.84 -12.14
N GLN A 119 -9.05 -22.74 -11.24
CA GLN A 119 -8.12 -23.38 -10.30
C GLN A 119 -7.10 -24.26 -11.01
N ARG A 120 -7.50 -24.96 -12.07
CA ARG A 120 -6.57 -25.77 -12.88
C ARG A 120 -5.57 -24.90 -13.64
N ASP A 121 -6.01 -23.75 -14.16
CA ASP A 121 -5.13 -22.79 -14.81
C ASP A 121 -4.11 -22.21 -13.83
N VAL A 122 -4.55 -21.87 -12.61
CA VAL A 122 -3.65 -21.43 -11.54
C VAL A 122 -2.65 -22.52 -11.17
N ALA A 123 -3.09 -23.79 -11.04
CA ALA A 123 -2.20 -24.91 -10.75
C ALA A 123 -1.12 -25.09 -11.81
N LYS A 124 -1.51 -25.05 -13.09
CA LYS A 124 -0.59 -25.14 -14.24
C LYS A 124 0.38 -23.97 -14.29
N ALA A 125 -0.11 -22.76 -14.07
CA ALA A 125 0.73 -21.56 -14.01
C ALA A 125 1.71 -21.61 -12.83
N TRP A 126 1.27 -22.09 -11.66
CA TRP A 126 2.12 -22.26 -10.48
C TRP A 126 3.25 -23.25 -10.73
N GLU A 127 2.95 -24.39 -11.37
CA GLU A 127 3.97 -25.38 -11.73
C GLU A 127 5.07 -24.77 -12.60
N LEU A 128 4.67 -24.10 -13.69
CA LEU A 128 5.61 -23.49 -14.63
C LEU A 128 6.35 -22.29 -14.01
N TYR A 129 5.70 -21.50 -13.16
CA TYR A 129 6.32 -20.44 -12.40
C TYR A 129 7.39 -20.99 -11.45
N GLY A 130 7.11 -22.11 -10.77
CA GLY A 130 8.07 -22.80 -9.96
C GLY A 130 9.30 -23.31 -10.76
N GLN A 131 9.10 -23.75 -11.99
CA GLN A 131 10.19 -24.13 -12.90
C GLN A 131 11.03 -22.91 -13.31
N GLU A 132 10.42 -21.74 -13.57
CA GLU A 132 11.16 -20.49 -13.85
C GLU A 132 12.00 -20.06 -12.64
N LEU A 133 11.45 -20.11 -11.43
CA LEU A 133 12.19 -19.84 -10.19
C LEU A 133 13.38 -20.80 -10.04
N ALA A 134 13.15 -22.09 -10.24
CA ALA A 134 14.20 -23.09 -10.13
C ALA A 134 15.34 -22.89 -11.16
N ARG A 135 14.98 -22.60 -12.44
CA ARG A 135 15.96 -22.28 -13.50
C ARG A 135 16.82 -21.06 -13.17
N ALA A 136 16.21 -20.05 -12.54
CA ALA A 136 16.91 -18.83 -12.12
C ALA A 136 17.66 -18.99 -10.79
N SER A 137 17.59 -20.16 -10.14
CA SER A 137 18.03 -20.34 -8.76
C SER A 137 17.48 -19.25 -7.85
N ALA A 138 16.18 -18.94 -7.97
CA ALA A 138 15.49 -17.86 -7.26
C ALA A 138 14.39 -18.42 -6.37
N LEU A 139 14.04 -17.63 -5.35
CA LEU A 139 12.86 -17.82 -4.50
C LEU A 139 12.06 -16.52 -4.46
N ASP A 140 10.74 -16.61 -4.39
CA ASP A 140 9.91 -15.47 -4.01
C ASP A 140 9.79 -15.36 -2.48
N PHE A 141 9.13 -14.30 -2.00
CA PHE A 141 8.98 -14.06 -0.56
C PHE A 141 8.22 -15.19 0.16
N ASP A 142 7.20 -15.75 -0.48
CA ASP A 142 6.41 -16.84 0.10
C ASP A 142 7.24 -18.14 0.15
N ASP A 143 8.06 -18.39 -0.88
CA ASP A 143 8.95 -19.55 -0.92
C ASP A 143 9.98 -19.54 0.19
N LEU A 144 10.48 -18.36 0.62
CA LEU A 144 11.39 -18.26 1.76
C LEU A 144 10.79 -18.91 3.01
N LEU A 145 9.53 -18.61 3.29
CA LEU A 145 8.81 -19.16 4.44
C LEU A 145 8.50 -20.65 4.24
N LEU A 146 7.96 -21.03 3.08
CA LEU A 146 7.58 -22.41 2.78
C LEU A 146 8.78 -23.36 2.81
N LYS A 147 9.93 -22.94 2.25
CA LYS A 147 11.14 -23.77 2.21
C LYS A 147 11.76 -23.94 3.58
N VAL A 148 11.70 -22.93 4.45
CA VAL A 148 12.09 -23.11 5.86
C VAL A 148 11.11 -24.01 6.58
N HIS A 149 9.80 -23.86 6.38
CA HIS A 149 8.82 -24.77 6.96
C HIS A 149 9.07 -26.21 6.51
N GLU A 150 9.37 -26.45 5.22
CA GLU A 150 9.75 -27.77 4.69
C GLU A 150 11.04 -28.30 5.34
N LEU A 151 12.07 -27.45 5.46
CA LEU A 151 13.35 -27.78 6.07
C LEU A 151 13.19 -28.20 7.54
N LEU A 152 12.31 -27.56 8.29
CA LEU A 152 12.02 -27.85 9.69
C LEU A 152 11.26 -29.18 9.89
N GLN A 153 10.79 -29.84 8.83
CA GLN A 153 10.28 -31.22 8.92
C GLN A 153 11.45 -32.22 9.09
N ASN A 154 12.67 -31.83 8.72
CA ASN A 154 13.86 -32.61 9.02
C ASN A 154 14.20 -32.49 10.52
N VAL A 155 14.09 -33.61 11.24
CA VAL A 155 14.26 -33.67 12.71
C VAL A 155 15.66 -33.20 13.13
N GLU A 156 16.70 -33.58 12.40
CA GLU A 156 18.08 -33.23 12.71
C GLU A 156 18.30 -31.71 12.70
N ILE A 157 17.86 -31.06 11.62
CA ILE A 157 17.99 -29.61 11.46
C ILE A 157 17.10 -28.86 12.47
N ARG A 158 15.87 -29.34 12.67
CA ARG A 158 14.98 -28.76 13.66
C ARG A 158 15.59 -28.80 15.05
N THR A 159 16.09 -29.94 15.48
CA THR A 159 16.75 -30.10 16.80
C THR A 159 18.01 -29.22 16.92
N LEU A 160 18.80 -29.11 15.86
CA LEU A 160 19.98 -28.23 15.84
C LEU A 160 19.58 -26.77 16.04
N LEU A 161 18.56 -26.29 15.33
CA LEU A 161 18.07 -24.90 15.45
C LEU A 161 17.41 -24.63 16.81
N GLN A 162 16.65 -25.57 17.35
CA GLN A 162 16.07 -25.50 18.70
C GLN A 162 17.16 -25.41 19.78
N ASN A 163 18.24 -26.17 19.64
CA ASN A 163 19.39 -26.09 20.54
C ASN A 163 20.22 -24.81 20.36
N ARG A 164 20.23 -24.24 19.15
CA ARG A 164 20.90 -22.98 18.87
C ARG A 164 20.14 -21.80 19.52
N TRP A 165 18.82 -21.75 19.35
CA TRP A 165 17.96 -20.69 19.87
C TRP A 165 17.02 -21.25 20.94
N THR A 166 17.46 -21.19 22.16
CA THR A 166 16.69 -21.72 23.29
C THR A 166 15.65 -20.73 23.82
N HIS A 167 15.70 -19.47 23.37
CA HIS A 167 14.75 -18.42 23.72
C HIS A 167 14.29 -17.71 22.45
N LEU A 168 12.98 -17.78 22.17
CA LEU A 168 12.34 -17.16 21.03
C LEU A 168 11.40 -16.04 21.50
N THR A 169 11.59 -14.85 20.98
CA THR A 169 10.67 -13.71 21.20
C THR A 169 10.14 -13.23 19.86
N ILE A 170 8.82 -13.05 19.75
CA ILE A 170 8.18 -12.59 18.53
C ILE A 170 7.30 -11.39 18.87
N ASP A 171 7.53 -10.29 18.17
CA ASP A 171 6.72 -9.08 18.25
C ASP A 171 5.72 -9.01 17.09
N GLU A 172 4.63 -8.24 17.25
CA GLU A 172 3.53 -8.11 16.29
C GLU A 172 2.95 -9.49 15.89
N TYR A 173 2.80 -10.39 16.86
CA TYR A 173 2.41 -11.78 16.58
C TYR A 173 1.05 -11.92 15.90
N GLN A 174 0.12 -10.98 16.09
CA GLN A 174 -1.19 -10.94 15.43
C GLN A 174 -1.12 -10.80 13.91
N ASP A 175 0.01 -10.34 13.37
CA ASP A 175 0.21 -10.17 11.93
C ASP A 175 0.80 -11.42 11.27
N THR A 176 1.04 -12.49 12.03
CA THR A 176 1.62 -13.72 11.50
C THR A 176 0.62 -14.53 10.67
N ASN A 177 1.09 -15.07 9.53
CA ASN A 177 0.34 -16.02 8.73
C ASN A 177 0.53 -17.47 9.24
N ALA A 178 -0.16 -18.44 8.61
CA ALA A 178 -0.10 -19.84 9.02
C ALA A 178 1.31 -20.43 8.95
N VAL A 179 2.09 -20.10 7.93
CA VAL A 179 3.45 -20.63 7.75
C VAL A 179 4.41 -20.07 8.79
N GLN A 180 4.32 -18.78 9.09
CA GLN A 180 5.11 -18.12 10.14
C GLN A 180 4.80 -18.70 11.52
N TYR A 181 3.53 -18.96 11.80
CA TYR A 181 3.10 -19.67 13.01
C TYR A 181 3.76 -21.06 13.11
N GLU A 182 3.71 -21.86 12.05
CA GLU A 182 4.31 -23.19 12.04
C GLU A 182 5.85 -23.13 12.17
N ILE A 183 6.51 -22.13 11.57
CA ILE A 183 7.95 -21.90 11.75
C ILE A 183 8.25 -21.61 13.22
N ALA A 184 7.52 -20.68 13.85
CA ALA A 184 7.69 -20.35 15.27
C ALA A 184 7.49 -21.58 16.16
N ARG A 185 6.42 -22.36 15.91
CA ARG A 185 6.12 -23.59 16.65
C ARG A 185 7.24 -24.62 16.50
N ASN A 186 7.77 -24.83 15.30
CA ASN A 186 8.84 -25.79 15.07
C ASN A 186 10.19 -25.34 15.65
N LEU A 187 10.45 -24.03 15.73
CA LEU A 187 11.66 -23.49 16.38
C LEU A 187 11.57 -23.53 17.91
N THR A 188 10.36 -23.53 18.45
CA THR A 188 10.14 -23.64 19.89
C THR A 188 10.31 -25.10 20.30
N GLY A 189 11.48 -25.48 20.80
CA GLY A 189 11.78 -26.85 21.22
C GLY A 189 11.04 -27.28 22.50
N GLU A 190 11.49 -28.38 23.08
CA GLU A 190 10.99 -28.89 24.35
C GLU A 190 11.13 -27.90 25.52
N HIS A 191 12.06 -26.95 25.39
CA HIS A 191 12.27 -25.87 26.37
C HIS A 191 11.08 -24.94 26.53
N ARG A 192 10.22 -24.83 25.50
CA ARG A 192 9.01 -23.96 25.46
C ARG A 192 9.27 -22.50 25.87
N ASN A 193 10.50 -22.03 25.74
CA ASN A 193 10.87 -20.63 26.02
C ASN A 193 10.50 -19.73 24.84
N ILE A 194 9.21 -19.57 24.64
CA ILE A 194 8.65 -18.64 23.65
C ILE A 194 7.92 -17.51 24.36
N CYS A 195 8.19 -16.30 23.96
CA CYS A 195 7.44 -15.10 24.37
C CYS A 195 6.90 -14.42 23.10
N VAL A 196 5.61 -14.19 23.04
CA VAL A 196 5.00 -13.45 21.94
C VAL A 196 4.37 -12.18 22.48
N VAL A 197 4.53 -11.10 21.74
CA VAL A 197 3.86 -9.81 22.00
C VAL A 197 2.95 -9.53 20.82
N GLY A 198 1.73 -9.13 21.10
CA GLY A 198 0.78 -8.85 20.05
C GLY A 198 -0.48 -8.17 20.57
N ASP A 199 -1.17 -7.51 19.66
CA ASP A 199 -2.40 -6.82 19.92
C ASP A 199 -3.44 -7.14 18.84
N LEU A 200 -4.47 -7.93 19.18
CA LEU A 200 -5.55 -8.28 18.25
C LEU A 200 -6.28 -7.04 17.71
N ASP A 201 -6.37 -5.99 18.53
CA ASP A 201 -7.02 -4.74 18.14
C ASP A 201 -6.20 -3.96 17.09
N GLN A 202 -4.95 -4.37 16.81
CA GLN A 202 -4.09 -3.83 15.76
C GLN A 202 -3.84 -4.81 14.60
N CYS A 203 -4.61 -5.91 14.50
CA CYS A 203 -4.55 -6.81 13.36
C CYS A 203 -5.28 -6.19 12.15
N ILE A 204 -4.49 -5.60 11.23
CA ILE A 204 -4.97 -4.86 10.04
C ILE A 204 -4.35 -5.40 8.73
N TYR A 205 -3.77 -6.60 8.77
CA TYR A 205 -3.12 -7.24 7.64
C TYR A 205 -3.75 -8.59 7.26
N THR A 206 -5.08 -8.77 7.48
CA THR A 206 -5.77 -10.01 7.09
C THR A 206 -5.72 -10.23 5.58
N TRP A 207 -5.71 -9.15 4.79
CA TRP A 207 -5.47 -9.18 3.34
C TRP A 207 -4.06 -9.70 2.95
N ARG A 208 -3.08 -9.67 3.88
CA ARG A 208 -1.77 -10.35 3.80
C ARG A 208 -1.78 -11.71 4.48
N GLN A 209 -2.97 -12.26 4.77
CA GLN A 209 -3.20 -13.56 5.39
C GLN A 209 -2.78 -13.64 6.87
N ALA A 210 -2.67 -12.52 7.55
CA ALA A 210 -2.59 -12.52 9.00
C ALA A 210 -3.78 -13.28 9.59
N LYS A 211 -3.53 -14.14 10.58
CA LYS A 211 -4.56 -14.95 11.22
C LYS A 211 -4.72 -14.59 12.68
N LEU A 212 -5.86 -13.99 13.01
CA LEU A 212 -6.27 -13.70 14.39
C LEU A 212 -6.19 -14.95 15.29
N GLU A 213 -6.54 -16.10 14.72
CA GLU A 213 -6.54 -17.38 15.41
C GLU A 213 -5.17 -17.77 15.96
N ASN A 214 -4.06 -17.31 15.34
CA ASN A 214 -2.70 -17.59 15.80
C ASN A 214 -2.49 -17.08 17.23
N LEU A 215 -2.97 -15.87 17.53
CA LEU A 215 -2.87 -15.31 18.88
C LEU A 215 -3.98 -15.83 19.80
N LEU A 216 -5.23 -15.93 19.32
CA LEU A 216 -6.36 -16.45 20.08
C LEU A 216 -6.16 -17.90 20.55
N SER A 217 -5.49 -18.72 19.74
CA SER A 217 -5.24 -20.13 20.07
C SER A 217 -3.87 -20.37 20.72
N PHE A 218 -3.10 -19.32 21.03
CA PHE A 218 -1.74 -19.46 21.51
C PHE A 218 -1.62 -20.30 22.79
N GLU A 219 -2.50 -20.05 23.79
CA GLU A 219 -2.52 -20.81 25.05
C GLU A 219 -2.83 -22.30 24.83
N ARG A 220 -3.66 -22.63 23.82
CA ARG A 220 -3.94 -24.02 23.45
C ARG A 220 -2.75 -24.68 22.77
N SER A 221 -2.03 -23.92 21.96
CA SER A 221 -0.83 -24.40 21.24
C SER A 221 0.39 -24.57 22.16
N PHE A 222 0.47 -23.75 23.21
CA PHE A 222 1.53 -23.74 24.20
C PHE A 222 0.96 -23.84 25.62
N PRO A 223 0.56 -25.04 26.08
CA PRO A 223 -0.03 -25.23 27.41
C PRO A 223 0.93 -24.76 28.51
N GLY A 224 0.40 -24.06 29.50
CA GLY A 224 1.16 -23.44 30.58
C GLY A 224 1.63 -22.01 30.27
N THR A 225 1.17 -21.42 29.17
CA THR A 225 1.42 -20.00 28.84
C THR A 225 0.95 -19.10 29.98
N ARG A 226 1.81 -18.15 30.35
CA ARG A 226 1.45 -17.03 31.22
C ARG A 226 1.06 -15.84 30.38
N VAL A 227 -0.18 -15.40 30.47
CA VAL A 227 -0.65 -14.18 29.79
C VAL A 227 -0.40 -12.97 30.69
N VAL A 228 0.25 -11.96 30.14
CA VAL A 228 0.46 -10.66 30.78
C VAL A 228 -0.20 -9.60 29.92
N ARG A 229 -1.12 -8.82 30.48
CA ARG A 229 -1.77 -7.72 29.78
C ARG A 229 -1.03 -6.44 30.07
N LEU A 230 -0.61 -5.74 28.98
CA LEU A 230 0.01 -4.44 29.06
C LEU A 230 -1.08 -3.39 28.83
N GLU A 231 -1.71 -2.94 29.93
CA GLU A 231 -2.85 -2.01 29.88
C GLU A 231 -2.44 -0.55 30.09
N GLU A 232 -1.24 -0.31 30.61
CA GLU A 232 -0.72 1.05 30.80
C GLU A 232 -0.23 1.62 29.46
N ASN A 233 -0.77 2.76 29.07
CA ASN A 233 -0.38 3.49 27.86
C ASN A 233 0.40 4.76 28.23
N TYR A 234 1.64 4.83 27.78
CA TYR A 234 2.57 5.96 28.02
C TYR A 234 2.65 6.93 26.84
N ARG A 235 1.96 6.61 25.72
CA ARG A 235 2.03 7.39 24.48
C ARG A 235 1.04 8.55 24.46
N SER A 236 -0.23 8.25 24.65
CA SER A 236 -1.34 9.16 24.37
C SER A 236 -1.96 9.72 25.63
N THR A 237 -2.59 10.89 25.49
CA THR A 237 -3.39 11.51 26.58
C THR A 237 -4.64 10.70 26.91
N GLY A 238 -5.24 10.95 28.06
CA GLY A 238 -6.39 10.22 28.57
C GLY A 238 -7.60 10.28 27.65
N THR A 239 -7.87 11.44 27.06
CA THR A 239 -8.99 11.64 26.11
C THR A 239 -8.86 10.75 24.87
N ILE A 240 -7.65 10.67 24.29
CA ILE A 240 -7.39 9.82 23.12
C ILE A 240 -7.58 8.33 23.49
N ILE A 241 -7.08 7.90 24.64
CA ILE A 241 -7.22 6.51 25.10
C ILE A 241 -8.67 6.15 25.41
N ALA A 242 -9.42 7.06 26.03
CA ALA A 242 -10.85 6.84 26.29
C ALA A 242 -11.64 6.65 24.97
N ALA A 243 -11.38 7.48 23.97
CA ALA A 243 -11.98 7.34 22.64
C ALA A 243 -11.58 6.01 21.97
N ALA A 244 -10.29 5.67 21.99
CA ALA A 244 -9.79 4.42 21.42
C ALA A 244 -10.45 3.18 22.07
N ASN A 245 -10.62 3.17 23.39
CA ASN A 245 -11.33 2.11 24.09
C ASN A 245 -12.80 2.03 23.65
N GLY A 246 -13.52 3.16 23.55
CA GLY A 246 -14.92 3.19 23.11
C GLY A 246 -15.11 2.64 21.69
N ILE A 247 -14.20 2.99 20.78
CA ILE A 247 -14.22 2.48 19.39
C ILE A 247 -14.05 0.96 19.36
N ILE A 248 -13.00 0.47 20.02
CA ILE A 248 -12.59 -0.93 19.82
C ILE A 248 -13.43 -1.94 20.61
N GLU A 249 -14.10 -1.52 21.68
CA GLU A 249 -14.96 -2.42 22.45
C GLU A 249 -16.18 -2.94 21.67
N LYS A 250 -16.54 -2.30 20.56
CA LYS A 250 -17.61 -2.74 19.65
C LYS A 250 -17.25 -4.02 18.87
N ASN A 251 -15.97 -4.35 18.73
CA ASN A 251 -15.53 -5.59 18.10
C ASN A 251 -15.76 -6.78 19.03
N GLN A 252 -16.18 -7.91 18.47
CA GLN A 252 -16.46 -9.15 19.19
C GLN A 252 -15.25 -10.09 19.22
N ASN A 253 -14.51 -10.17 18.10
CA ASN A 253 -13.35 -11.05 17.96
C ASN A 253 -12.08 -10.40 18.52
N ARG A 254 -11.98 -10.32 19.86
CA ARG A 254 -10.86 -9.67 20.55
C ARG A 254 -10.53 -10.34 21.89
N ILE A 255 -9.32 -10.10 22.39
CA ILE A 255 -8.96 -10.36 23.77
C ILE A 255 -9.29 -9.08 24.56
N PRO A 256 -10.25 -9.12 25.48
CA PRO A 256 -10.65 -7.93 26.23
C PRO A 256 -9.48 -7.34 27.00
N LYS A 257 -9.22 -6.06 26.77
CA LYS A 257 -8.28 -5.23 27.53
C LYS A 257 -8.84 -3.82 27.63
N LEU A 258 -8.41 -3.08 28.65
CA LEU A 258 -8.75 -1.67 28.83
C LEU A 258 -7.46 -0.87 28.95
N LEU A 259 -7.15 -0.07 27.94
CA LEU A 259 -5.99 0.82 28.02
C LEU A 259 -6.22 1.93 29.03
N ARG A 260 -5.20 2.20 29.85
CA ARG A 260 -5.19 3.24 30.87
C ARG A 260 -4.05 4.20 30.56
N ALA A 261 -4.39 5.46 30.30
CA ALA A 261 -3.38 6.47 30.10
C ALA A 261 -2.62 6.73 31.41
N THR A 262 -1.31 6.77 31.34
CA THR A 262 -0.44 7.23 32.45
C THR A 262 -0.17 8.74 32.38
N ARG A 263 -0.54 9.36 31.26
CA ARG A 263 -0.43 10.78 30.98
C ARG A 263 -1.69 11.53 31.46
N GLU A 264 -1.64 12.85 31.41
CA GLU A 264 -2.77 13.75 31.69
C GLU A 264 -3.98 13.46 30.81
N VAL A 265 -5.14 13.99 31.17
CA VAL A 265 -6.38 13.85 30.40
C VAL A 265 -6.20 14.37 28.98
N GLY A 266 -5.56 15.54 28.83
CA GLY A 266 -5.29 16.16 27.53
C GLY A 266 -6.49 16.92 26.95
N GLU A 267 -6.32 17.41 25.74
CA GLU A 267 -7.33 18.17 25.00
C GLU A 267 -8.44 17.25 24.46
N PRO A 268 -9.66 17.78 24.18
CA PRO A 268 -10.70 17.02 23.49
C PRO A 268 -10.26 16.66 22.06
N LEU A 269 -10.90 15.66 21.48
CA LEU A 269 -10.72 15.32 20.05
C LEU A 269 -11.43 16.38 19.22
N TYR A 270 -10.76 16.93 18.23
CA TYR A 270 -11.32 17.96 17.37
C TYR A 270 -12.07 17.35 16.19
N LEU A 271 -13.37 17.64 16.08
CA LEU A 271 -14.21 17.22 14.95
C LEU A 271 -14.37 18.39 13.97
N PHE A 272 -14.22 18.13 12.70
CA PHE A 272 -14.49 19.11 11.64
C PHE A 272 -15.33 18.51 10.53
N GLU A 273 -16.47 19.19 10.25
CA GLU A 273 -17.35 18.88 9.12
C GLU A 273 -17.06 19.86 7.99
N ALA A 274 -16.43 19.37 6.93
CA ALA A 274 -16.16 20.14 5.73
C ALA A 274 -17.34 20.13 4.78
N ARG A 275 -17.42 21.14 3.91
CA ARG A 275 -18.40 21.17 2.81
C ARG A 275 -18.08 20.12 1.75
N ASP A 276 -16.78 19.99 1.43
CA ASP A 276 -16.24 19.04 0.46
C ASP A 276 -14.77 18.69 0.78
N GLU A 277 -14.17 17.86 -0.05
CA GLU A 277 -12.77 17.41 0.10
C GLU A 277 -11.75 18.54 0.05
N THR A 278 -12.05 19.61 -0.68
CA THR A 278 -11.18 20.79 -0.78
C THR A 278 -11.21 21.59 0.51
N ASP A 279 -12.40 21.84 1.05
CA ASP A 279 -12.61 22.52 2.33
C ASP A 279 -11.95 21.71 3.48
N GLU A 280 -12.06 20.39 3.46
CA GLU A 280 -11.38 19.48 4.39
C GLU A 280 -9.85 19.66 4.33
N ALA A 281 -9.27 19.65 3.13
CA ALA A 281 -7.84 19.78 2.93
C ALA A 281 -7.31 21.15 3.38
N TRP A 282 -8.05 22.22 3.10
CA TRP A 282 -7.71 23.57 3.56
C TRP A 282 -7.75 23.68 5.08
N PHE A 283 -8.79 23.15 5.75
CA PHE A 283 -8.84 23.11 7.20
C PHE A 283 -7.61 22.40 7.79
N VAL A 284 -7.24 21.24 7.23
CA VAL A 284 -6.06 20.49 7.66
C VAL A 284 -4.79 21.33 7.49
N ALA A 285 -4.58 21.92 6.32
CA ALA A 285 -3.38 22.70 6.02
C ALA A 285 -3.27 23.96 6.89
N GLU A 286 -4.37 24.71 7.09
CA GLU A 286 -4.39 25.88 7.98
C GLU A 286 -4.17 25.50 9.45
N SER A 287 -4.72 24.38 9.90
CA SER A 287 -4.50 23.88 11.25
C SER A 287 -3.04 23.48 11.45
N ILE A 288 -2.42 22.83 10.47
CA ILE A 288 -0.98 22.52 10.48
C ILE A 288 -0.15 23.81 10.50
N GLN A 289 -0.50 24.81 9.69
CA GLN A 289 0.19 26.11 9.70
C GLN A 289 0.17 26.76 11.08
N ARG A 290 -0.98 26.74 11.77
CA ARG A 290 -1.11 27.25 13.17
C ARG A 290 -0.25 26.44 14.13
N LEU A 291 -0.25 25.10 14.06
CA LEU A 291 0.61 24.24 14.89
C LEU A 291 2.10 24.58 14.69
N LEU A 292 2.53 24.80 13.44
CA LEU A 292 3.91 25.19 13.12
C LEU A 292 4.25 26.59 13.67
N ALA A 293 3.33 27.55 13.59
CA ALA A 293 3.48 28.87 14.19
C ALA A 293 3.59 28.78 15.72
N GLY A 294 2.88 27.85 16.36
CA GLY A 294 2.98 27.49 17.78
C GLY A 294 4.21 26.66 18.15
N LYS A 295 5.21 26.57 17.24
CA LYS A 295 6.50 25.87 17.43
C LYS A 295 6.43 24.33 17.45
N SER A 296 5.33 23.71 17.02
CA SER A 296 5.32 22.27 16.74
C SER A 296 6.29 21.95 15.60
N SER A 297 6.98 20.82 15.70
CA SER A 297 7.87 20.37 14.61
C SER A 297 7.05 19.68 13.52
N ALA A 298 7.30 19.97 12.25
CA ALA A 298 6.58 19.34 11.13
C ALA A 298 6.69 17.81 11.13
N LYS A 299 7.81 17.24 11.56
CA LYS A 299 8.01 15.79 11.68
C LYS A 299 7.12 15.12 12.73
N GLU A 300 6.56 15.89 13.66
CA GLU A 300 5.65 15.42 14.70
C GLU A 300 4.17 15.56 14.30
N ILE A 301 3.91 15.88 13.03
CA ILE A 301 2.56 16.03 12.48
C ILE A 301 2.35 14.99 11.40
N ALA A 302 1.23 14.27 11.48
CA ALA A 302 0.82 13.31 10.44
C ALA A 302 -0.62 13.57 9.99
N VAL A 303 -0.86 13.39 8.70
CA VAL A 303 -2.18 13.32 8.08
C VAL A 303 -2.41 11.92 7.58
N LEU A 304 -3.40 11.25 8.15
CA LEU A 304 -3.74 9.86 7.88
C LEU A 304 -5.02 9.77 7.06
N TYR A 305 -4.99 8.97 6.03
CA TYR A 305 -6.13 8.71 5.16
C TYR A 305 -6.28 7.21 4.88
N ARG A 306 -7.47 6.81 4.41
CA ARG A 306 -7.77 5.40 4.17
C ARG A 306 -7.15 4.89 2.88
N ASP A 307 -7.25 5.66 1.83
CA ASP A 307 -6.83 5.31 0.47
C ASP A 307 -5.91 6.38 -0.13
N ASN A 308 -4.94 5.95 -0.93
CA ASN A 308 -3.89 6.82 -1.46
C ASN A 308 -4.40 7.98 -2.34
N PHE A 309 -5.54 7.83 -3.01
CA PHE A 309 -6.07 8.90 -3.86
C PHE A 309 -6.43 10.17 -3.06
N GLN A 310 -6.73 10.03 -1.76
CA GLN A 310 -7.07 11.17 -0.89
C GLN A 310 -5.89 12.14 -0.69
N SER A 311 -4.64 11.69 -0.90
CA SER A 311 -3.46 12.54 -0.68
C SER A 311 -3.45 13.78 -1.57
N ARG A 312 -3.99 13.71 -2.79
CA ARG A 312 -3.90 14.78 -3.78
C ARG A 312 -4.38 16.15 -3.27
N VAL A 313 -5.61 16.22 -2.78
CA VAL A 313 -6.18 17.49 -2.28
C VAL A 313 -5.41 18.02 -1.07
N LEU A 314 -4.88 17.12 -0.23
CA LEU A 314 -4.05 17.46 0.92
C LEU A 314 -2.68 18.00 0.47
N GLU A 315 -2.05 17.36 -0.51
CA GLU A 315 -0.79 17.80 -1.11
C GLU A 315 -0.92 19.20 -1.71
N GLU A 316 -2.02 19.48 -2.45
CA GLU A 316 -2.30 20.79 -3.02
C GLU A 316 -2.46 21.87 -1.96
N ALA A 317 -3.24 21.60 -0.90
CA ALA A 317 -3.47 22.57 0.16
C ALA A 317 -2.18 22.89 0.94
N LEU A 318 -1.38 21.87 1.27
CA LEU A 318 -0.09 22.06 1.94
C LEU A 318 0.89 22.84 1.08
N LEU A 319 0.95 22.53 -0.22
CA LEU A 319 1.80 23.22 -1.19
C LEU A 319 1.42 24.70 -1.30
N ALA A 320 0.11 24.99 -1.41
CA ALA A 320 -0.40 26.37 -1.50
C ALA A 320 -0.01 27.23 -0.31
N LEU A 321 0.09 26.64 0.88
CA LEU A 321 0.53 27.34 2.12
C LEU A 321 2.06 27.25 2.35
N GLY A 322 2.82 26.65 1.45
CA GLY A 322 4.27 26.50 1.57
C GLY A 322 4.70 25.59 2.72
N ILE A 323 3.85 24.65 3.12
CA ILE A 323 4.13 23.71 4.22
C ILE A 323 4.93 22.53 3.68
N PRO A 324 6.13 22.24 4.19
CA PRO A 324 6.92 21.11 3.73
C PRO A 324 6.28 19.79 4.18
N TYR A 325 6.05 18.88 3.24
CA TYR A 325 5.48 17.56 3.49
C TYR A 325 6.24 16.45 2.78
N ARG A 326 5.99 15.23 3.20
CA ARG A 326 6.39 14.00 2.50
C ARG A 326 5.21 13.03 2.42
N VAL A 327 5.04 12.37 1.31
CA VAL A 327 4.09 11.26 1.16
C VAL A 327 4.82 9.95 1.39
N ILE A 328 4.36 9.18 2.36
CA ILE A 328 4.86 7.82 2.57
C ILE A 328 4.15 6.90 1.60
N GLY A 329 4.81 6.61 0.49
CA GLY A 329 4.28 5.98 -0.71
C GLY A 329 4.70 6.75 -1.94
N THR A 330 3.96 6.62 -3.04
CA THR A 330 4.21 7.37 -4.29
C THR A 330 3.27 8.57 -4.37
N ARG A 331 3.81 9.74 -4.68
CA ARG A 331 3.03 10.97 -4.88
C ARG A 331 1.99 10.81 -5.98
N PHE A 332 0.92 11.60 -5.92
CA PHE A 332 -0.23 11.41 -6.80
C PHE A 332 0.15 11.43 -8.29
N PHE A 333 0.81 12.49 -8.76
CA PHE A 333 1.19 12.61 -10.17
C PHE A 333 2.34 11.68 -10.60
N GLU A 334 3.07 11.12 -9.64
CA GLU A 334 4.12 10.13 -9.91
C GLU A 334 3.59 8.70 -10.03
N ARG A 335 2.35 8.46 -9.61
CA ARG A 335 1.73 7.13 -9.68
C ARG A 335 1.67 6.67 -11.12
N LYS A 336 1.96 5.39 -11.31
CA LYS A 336 2.07 4.78 -12.64
C LYS A 336 0.83 5.01 -13.49
N GLU A 337 -0.34 4.73 -12.96
CA GLU A 337 -1.63 4.84 -13.63
C GLU A 337 -1.98 6.29 -13.98
N VAL A 338 -1.63 7.24 -13.13
CA VAL A 338 -1.80 8.67 -13.38
C VAL A 338 -0.86 9.10 -14.52
N LYS A 339 0.42 8.71 -14.46
CA LYS A 339 1.39 8.95 -15.54
C LYS A 339 0.95 8.31 -16.85
N ASP A 340 0.30 7.16 -16.83
CA ASP A 340 -0.21 6.51 -18.04
C ASP A 340 -1.29 7.38 -18.71
N VAL A 341 -2.24 7.92 -17.95
CA VAL A 341 -3.28 8.82 -18.49
C VAL A 341 -2.67 10.14 -18.98
N LEU A 342 -1.81 10.77 -18.18
CA LEU A 342 -1.14 12.02 -18.59
C LEU A 342 -0.29 11.85 -19.86
N SER A 343 0.33 10.67 -20.04
CA SER A 343 1.05 10.37 -21.27
C SER A 343 0.14 10.26 -22.50
N TYR A 344 -1.10 9.78 -22.33
CA TYR A 344 -2.11 9.85 -23.40
C TYR A 344 -2.49 11.29 -23.74
N VAL A 345 -2.72 12.12 -22.71
CA VAL A 345 -3.05 13.54 -22.90
C VAL A 345 -1.92 14.26 -23.63
N ARG A 346 -0.66 14.10 -23.17
CA ARG A 346 0.50 14.72 -23.84
C ARG A 346 0.69 14.23 -25.27
N ALA A 347 0.58 12.93 -25.49
CA ALA A 347 0.72 12.35 -26.82
C ALA A 347 -0.38 12.82 -27.77
N ALA A 348 -1.62 12.95 -27.31
CA ALA A 348 -2.72 13.45 -28.11
C ALA A 348 -2.56 14.94 -28.45
N LEU A 349 -2.22 15.81 -27.49
CA LEU A 349 -1.98 17.23 -27.74
C LEU A 349 -0.79 17.51 -28.65
N ASN A 350 0.25 16.67 -28.60
CA ASN A 350 1.47 16.81 -29.39
C ASN A 350 1.44 15.96 -30.67
N SER A 351 0.32 15.34 -31.01
CA SER A 351 0.18 14.58 -32.24
C SER A 351 0.09 15.54 -33.42
N ASN A 352 1.26 15.89 -34.04
CA ASN A 352 1.32 16.62 -35.30
C ASN A 352 0.87 15.71 -36.46
N VAL A 353 -0.36 15.22 -36.42
CA VAL A 353 -0.96 14.56 -37.57
C VAL A 353 -1.74 15.60 -38.34
N SER A 354 -1.04 16.40 -39.13
CA SER A 354 -1.70 17.27 -40.12
C SER A 354 -2.45 16.39 -41.12
N VAL A 355 -3.78 16.40 -41.03
CA VAL A 355 -4.68 15.81 -42.02
C VAL A 355 -4.72 16.76 -43.20
N GLY A 356 -3.72 16.67 -44.10
CA GLY A 356 -3.68 17.42 -45.31
C GLY A 356 -2.69 16.84 -46.32
N ALA A 357 -3.07 16.74 -47.58
CA ALA A 357 -2.28 16.19 -48.68
C ALA A 357 -0.96 16.96 -49.02
N GLN A 358 -0.56 17.94 -48.19
CA GLN A 358 0.61 18.81 -48.40
C GLN A 358 1.65 18.75 -47.27
N ALA A 359 1.49 17.87 -46.29
CA ALA A 359 2.48 17.71 -45.22
C ALA A 359 3.80 17.11 -45.74
N SER A 360 4.92 17.75 -45.41
CA SER A 360 6.28 17.30 -45.78
C SER A 360 6.60 15.93 -45.14
N SER A 361 7.58 15.21 -45.69
CA SER A 361 8.02 13.90 -45.21
C SER A 361 8.54 13.91 -43.76
N GLU A 362 8.89 15.07 -43.20
CA GLU A 362 9.31 15.26 -41.81
C GLU A 362 8.11 15.46 -40.86
N GLU A 363 7.06 16.17 -41.30
CA GLU A 363 5.83 16.40 -40.54
C GLU A 363 4.96 15.13 -40.40
N ARG A 364 5.09 14.16 -41.32
CA ARG A 364 4.45 12.85 -41.25
C ARG A 364 5.05 11.91 -40.20
N ARG A 365 6.18 12.26 -39.58
CA ARG A 365 6.89 11.42 -38.57
C ARG A 365 6.44 11.65 -37.12
N GLY A 366 5.56 12.62 -36.86
CA GLY A 366 5.23 13.06 -35.53
C GLY A 366 4.26 12.14 -34.78
N LEU A 367 4.80 11.19 -34.03
CA LEU A 367 4.05 10.46 -32.98
C LEU A 367 4.09 11.20 -31.63
N GLY A 368 4.50 12.48 -31.59
CA GLY A 368 4.67 13.20 -30.33
C GLY A 368 5.95 12.81 -29.58
N ASN A 369 6.00 13.07 -28.28
CA ASN A 369 7.15 12.76 -27.43
C ASN A 369 7.39 11.24 -27.39
N VAL A 370 8.61 10.81 -27.73
CA VAL A 370 9.03 9.40 -27.78
C VAL A 370 8.78 8.69 -26.45
N GLN A 371 8.97 9.36 -25.32
CA GLN A 371 8.75 8.78 -23.99
C GLN A 371 7.27 8.46 -23.75
N ASP A 372 6.37 9.39 -24.05
CA ASP A 372 4.94 9.21 -23.88
C ASP A 372 4.42 8.10 -24.80
N ILE A 373 4.82 8.11 -26.08
CA ILE A 373 4.46 7.05 -27.02
C ILE A 373 4.95 5.69 -26.58
N SER A 374 6.21 5.61 -26.11
CA SER A 374 6.77 4.35 -25.61
C SER A 374 5.98 3.79 -24.43
N ARG A 375 5.42 4.66 -23.61
CA ARG A 375 4.61 4.30 -22.46
C ARG A 375 3.22 3.79 -22.86
N ILE A 376 2.50 4.54 -23.71
CA ILE A 376 1.10 4.28 -24.01
C ILE A 376 0.86 3.24 -25.11
N ILE A 377 1.82 3.02 -26.00
CA ILE A 377 1.66 2.08 -27.13
C ILE A 377 1.46 0.64 -26.65
N ALA A 378 2.03 0.30 -25.49
CA ALA A 378 1.93 -1.00 -24.86
C ALA A 378 0.95 -1.04 -23.67
N THR A 379 0.32 0.09 -23.33
CA THR A 379 -0.60 0.22 -22.16
C THR A 379 -1.92 0.85 -22.59
N PRO A 380 -3.03 0.12 -22.66
CA PRO A 380 -3.16 -1.35 -22.59
C PRO A 380 -2.45 -2.10 -23.74
N PRO A 381 -2.23 -3.42 -23.60
CA PRO A 381 -1.56 -4.21 -24.63
C PRO A 381 -2.31 -4.18 -25.97
N ARG A 382 -1.64 -3.79 -27.07
CA ARG A 382 -2.18 -3.70 -28.44
C ARG A 382 -1.48 -4.63 -29.41
N GLY A 383 -0.57 -5.49 -28.91
CA GLY A 383 0.24 -6.35 -29.77
C GLY A 383 1.26 -5.55 -30.61
N ILE A 384 1.66 -4.38 -30.15
CA ILE A 384 2.76 -3.57 -30.70
C ILE A 384 3.92 -3.65 -29.71
N GLY A 385 4.93 -4.47 -30.02
CA GLY A 385 6.07 -4.71 -29.13
C GLY A 385 7.18 -3.65 -29.30
N GLN A 386 8.16 -3.70 -28.39
CA GLN A 386 9.30 -2.74 -28.38
C GLN A 386 10.14 -2.77 -29.66
N THR A 387 10.32 -3.93 -30.28
CA THR A 387 11.02 -4.05 -31.55
C THR A 387 10.28 -3.35 -32.70
N THR A 388 8.95 -3.39 -32.69
CA THR A 388 8.10 -2.68 -33.64
C THR A 388 8.18 -1.18 -33.40
N LEU A 389 8.13 -0.74 -32.13
CA LEU A 389 8.30 0.65 -31.76
C LEU A 389 9.65 1.18 -32.18
N ALA A 390 10.75 0.46 -31.95
CA ALA A 390 12.08 0.85 -32.37
C ALA A 390 12.18 1.06 -33.91
N LYS A 391 11.57 0.17 -34.70
CA LYS A 391 11.49 0.34 -36.16
C LYS A 391 10.65 1.56 -36.56
N LEU A 392 9.53 1.77 -35.86
CA LEU A 392 8.67 2.93 -36.11
C LEU A 392 9.40 4.26 -35.85
N LEU A 393 10.09 4.35 -34.70
CA LEU A 393 10.90 5.55 -34.35
C LEU A 393 12.09 5.75 -35.29
N ALA A 394 12.66 4.67 -35.84
CA ALA A 394 13.70 4.73 -36.86
C ALA A 394 13.17 5.05 -38.26
N GLY A 395 11.86 5.33 -38.42
CA GLY A 395 11.25 5.61 -39.73
C GLY A 395 11.14 4.41 -40.69
N LYS A 396 11.33 3.18 -40.16
CA LYS A 396 11.30 1.92 -40.92
C LYS A 396 9.91 1.24 -40.88
N GLU A 397 8.86 2.03 -40.95
CA GLU A 397 7.47 1.51 -40.87
C GLU A 397 7.13 0.64 -42.10
N ALA A 398 7.71 0.93 -43.28
CA ALA A 398 7.53 0.15 -44.49
C ALA A 398 8.01 -1.31 -44.33
N ASP A 399 8.98 -1.56 -43.44
CA ASP A 399 9.57 -2.89 -43.19
C ASP A 399 8.72 -3.74 -42.23
N LEU A 400 7.58 -3.20 -41.75
CA LEU A 400 6.69 -3.90 -40.84
C LEU A 400 5.63 -4.71 -41.60
N PRO A 401 5.20 -5.85 -41.04
CA PRO A 401 4.08 -6.63 -41.61
C PRO A 401 2.81 -5.80 -41.74
N SER A 402 1.97 -6.09 -42.74
CA SER A 402 0.74 -5.33 -42.99
C SER A 402 -0.21 -5.29 -41.78
N ALA A 403 -0.34 -6.41 -41.07
CA ALA A 403 -1.15 -6.52 -39.86
C ALA A 403 -0.60 -5.59 -38.73
N THR A 404 0.71 -5.43 -38.62
CA THR A 404 1.34 -4.55 -37.65
C THR A 404 1.14 -3.08 -38.04
N ARG A 405 1.26 -2.76 -39.32
CA ARG A 405 0.99 -1.41 -39.84
C ARG A 405 -0.48 -1.01 -39.61
N ALA A 406 -1.43 -1.94 -39.78
CA ALA A 406 -2.83 -1.71 -39.48
C ALA A 406 -3.06 -1.35 -37.98
N LYS A 407 -2.38 -2.05 -37.07
CA LYS A 407 -2.44 -1.72 -35.62
C LYS A 407 -1.88 -0.33 -35.31
N ILE A 408 -0.78 0.04 -35.96
CA ILE A 408 -0.18 1.37 -35.81
C ILE A 408 -1.13 2.45 -36.35
N SER A 409 -1.74 2.22 -37.51
CA SER A 409 -2.73 3.14 -38.10
C SER A 409 -3.93 3.33 -37.16
N ALA A 410 -4.48 2.25 -36.61
CA ALA A 410 -5.57 2.32 -35.64
C ALA A 410 -5.18 3.07 -34.36
N PHE A 411 -3.93 2.91 -33.90
CA PHE A 411 -3.42 3.64 -32.75
C PHE A 411 -3.29 5.15 -33.03
N ARG A 412 -2.82 5.54 -34.22
CA ARG A 412 -2.76 6.94 -34.65
C ARG A 412 -4.17 7.57 -34.74
N GLU A 413 -5.11 6.83 -35.31
CA GLU A 413 -6.50 7.27 -35.39
C GLU A 413 -7.13 7.45 -33.99
N LEU A 414 -6.79 6.57 -33.06
CA LEU A 414 -7.19 6.73 -31.65
C LEU A 414 -6.65 8.04 -31.06
N LEU A 415 -5.36 8.35 -31.24
CA LEU A 415 -4.76 9.59 -30.75
C LEU A 415 -5.40 10.83 -31.38
N LEU A 416 -5.73 10.79 -32.67
CA LEU A 416 -6.44 11.89 -33.34
C LEU A 416 -7.84 12.13 -32.74
N ARG A 417 -8.60 11.08 -32.43
CA ARG A 417 -9.91 11.23 -31.78
C ARG A 417 -9.76 11.81 -30.36
N MET A 418 -8.71 11.39 -29.64
CA MET A 418 -8.41 11.97 -28.33
C MET A 418 -7.99 13.43 -28.42
N GLN A 419 -7.19 13.80 -29.42
CA GLN A 419 -6.85 15.20 -29.69
C GLN A 419 -8.11 16.03 -29.95
N GLN A 420 -8.99 15.55 -30.82
CA GLN A 420 -10.25 16.23 -31.12
C GLN A 420 -11.11 16.41 -29.85
N ALA A 421 -11.19 15.39 -28.99
CA ALA A 421 -11.90 15.52 -27.72
C ALA A 421 -11.26 16.60 -26.83
N LEU A 422 -9.93 16.59 -26.67
CA LEU A 422 -9.21 17.60 -25.87
C LEU A 422 -9.34 19.02 -26.43
N GLU A 423 -9.62 19.19 -27.72
CA GLU A 423 -9.80 20.48 -28.39
C GLU A 423 -11.25 20.98 -28.45
N THR A 424 -12.23 20.12 -28.12
CA THR A 424 -13.65 20.46 -28.38
C THR A 424 -14.58 20.34 -27.19
N ILE A 425 -14.25 19.51 -26.21
CA ILE A 425 -15.11 19.27 -25.03
C ILE A 425 -14.37 19.58 -23.72
N PRO A 426 -15.10 19.77 -22.59
CA PRO A 426 -14.51 20.02 -21.30
C PRO A 426 -13.50 18.94 -20.89
N LEU A 427 -12.45 19.31 -20.13
CA LEU A 427 -11.34 18.43 -19.84
C LEU A 427 -11.76 17.13 -19.13
N SER A 428 -12.69 17.22 -18.18
CA SER A 428 -13.16 16.02 -17.45
C SER A 428 -13.87 15.03 -18.38
N GLU A 429 -14.62 15.52 -19.37
CA GLU A 429 -15.26 14.67 -20.38
C GLU A 429 -14.23 14.09 -21.35
N ALA A 430 -13.24 14.90 -21.75
CA ALA A 430 -12.15 14.44 -22.60
C ALA A 430 -11.31 13.34 -21.92
N LEU A 431 -11.02 13.44 -20.61
CA LEU A 431 -10.32 12.41 -19.87
C LEU A 431 -11.15 11.12 -19.76
N ARG A 432 -12.46 11.20 -19.53
CA ARG A 432 -13.34 10.01 -19.55
C ARG A 432 -13.30 9.35 -20.93
N PHE A 433 -13.42 10.14 -22.00
CA PHE A 433 -13.31 9.62 -23.37
C PHE A 433 -11.96 8.95 -23.61
N ILE A 434 -10.83 9.54 -23.12
CA ILE A 434 -9.50 8.94 -23.21
C ILE A 434 -9.44 7.59 -22.47
N LEU A 435 -9.97 7.52 -21.26
CA LEU A 435 -9.98 6.31 -20.44
C LEU A 435 -10.76 5.17 -21.10
N GLU A 436 -11.95 5.47 -21.59
CA GLU A 436 -12.83 4.50 -22.26
C GLU A 436 -12.22 4.07 -23.60
N SER A 437 -11.90 5.02 -24.49
CA SER A 437 -11.43 4.73 -25.84
C SER A 437 -10.04 4.09 -25.90
N SER A 438 -9.15 4.39 -24.93
CA SER A 438 -7.86 3.71 -24.79
C SER A 438 -7.99 2.29 -24.29
N GLY A 439 -9.06 1.96 -23.54
CA GLY A 439 -9.23 0.73 -22.80
C GLY A 439 -8.55 0.71 -21.43
N LEU A 440 -8.02 1.85 -20.95
CA LEU A 440 -7.42 1.97 -19.62
C LEU A 440 -8.45 1.71 -18.52
N GLU A 441 -9.66 2.29 -18.67
CA GLU A 441 -10.73 2.08 -17.70
C GLU A 441 -11.03 0.60 -17.51
N ARG A 442 -11.22 -0.11 -18.60
CA ARG A 442 -11.44 -1.56 -18.60
C ARG A 442 -10.27 -2.30 -17.95
N MET A 443 -9.03 -1.94 -18.32
CA MET A 443 -7.82 -2.55 -17.80
C MET A 443 -7.69 -2.39 -16.28
N TYR A 444 -8.05 -1.22 -15.71
CA TYR A 444 -7.98 -0.98 -14.27
C TYR A 444 -9.22 -1.49 -13.51
N LYS A 445 -10.40 -1.49 -14.13
CA LYS A 445 -11.68 -1.91 -13.51
C LYS A 445 -11.83 -3.44 -13.40
N GLU A 446 -11.34 -4.20 -14.37
CA GLU A 446 -11.46 -5.68 -14.39
C GLU A 446 -10.53 -6.37 -13.40
N LYS A 447 -9.73 -5.62 -12.68
CA LYS A 447 -8.72 -6.11 -11.77
C LYS A 447 -9.31 -6.32 -10.37
N LYS A 448 -9.14 -7.53 -9.82
CA LYS A 448 -9.73 -7.96 -8.54
C LYS A 448 -8.78 -7.88 -7.34
N ASP A 449 -7.55 -7.39 -7.52
CA ASP A 449 -6.57 -7.25 -6.45
C ASP A 449 -6.71 -5.86 -5.80
N ARG A 450 -6.48 -5.78 -4.49
CA ARG A 450 -6.59 -4.55 -3.69
C ARG A 450 -5.70 -3.41 -4.21
N GLU A 451 -4.45 -3.72 -4.55
CA GLU A 451 -3.48 -2.76 -5.12
C GLU A 451 -3.96 -2.23 -6.48
N GLU A 452 -4.62 -3.08 -7.26
CA GLU A 452 -5.13 -2.74 -8.58
C GLU A 452 -6.45 -1.99 -8.55
N ALA A 453 -7.27 -2.17 -7.50
CA ALA A 453 -8.44 -1.34 -7.24
C ALA A 453 -8.04 0.10 -6.87
N GLU A 454 -6.90 0.27 -6.16
CA GLU A 454 -6.34 1.60 -5.89
C GLU A 454 -5.94 2.33 -7.19
N HIS A 455 -5.40 1.64 -8.19
CA HIS A 455 -5.05 2.25 -9.46
C HIS A 455 -6.28 2.85 -10.16
N PHE A 456 -7.42 2.16 -10.10
CA PHE A 456 -8.66 2.68 -10.67
C PHE A 456 -9.16 3.92 -9.91
N GLU A 457 -9.12 3.93 -8.59
CA GLU A 457 -9.47 5.10 -7.79
C GLU A 457 -8.53 6.30 -8.05
N ASN A 458 -7.23 6.06 -8.23
CA ASN A 458 -6.28 7.11 -8.60
C ASN A 458 -6.59 7.72 -9.97
N VAL A 459 -6.98 6.90 -10.94
CA VAL A 459 -7.38 7.36 -12.27
C VAL A 459 -8.70 8.15 -12.21
N ARG A 460 -9.66 7.71 -11.38
CA ARG A 460 -10.91 8.43 -11.11
C ARG A 460 -10.64 9.80 -10.48
N GLU A 461 -9.71 9.84 -9.53
CA GLU A 461 -9.32 11.06 -8.87
C GLU A 461 -8.67 12.07 -9.84
N LEU A 462 -7.93 11.60 -10.84
CA LEU A 462 -7.44 12.46 -11.91
C LEU A 462 -8.58 13.07 -12.74
N VAL A 463 -9.67 12.32 -12.98
CA VAL A 463 -10.86 12.84 -13.64
C VAL A 463 -11.58 13.86 -12.74
N ASN A 464 -11.69 13.60 -11.45
CA ASN A 464 -12.27 14.55 -10.49
C ASN A 464 -11.49 15.87 -10.46
N LEU A 465 -10.15 15.76 -10.37
CA LEU A 465 -9.24 16.91 -10.43
C LEU A 465 -9.50 17.76 -11.68
N SER A 466 -9.67 17.11 -12.83
CA SER A 466 -9.80 17.81 -14.11
C SER A 466 -11.07 18.66 -14.24
N VAL A 467 -12.11 18.41 -13.42
CA VAL A 467 -13.37 19.20 -13.41
C VAL A 467 -13.13 20.69 -13.14
N ARG A 468 -12.11 21.02 -12.34
CA ARG A 468 -11.77 22.43 -12.06
C ARG A 468 -11.30 23.20 -13.30
N TYR A 469 -10.88 22.52 -14.35
CA TYR A 469 -10.46 23.10 -15.61
C TYR A 469 -11.54 23.09 -16.70
N ASP A 470 -12.74 22.59 -16.40
CA ASP A 470 -13.83 22.48 -17.37
C ASP A 470 -14.37 23.84 -17.81
N SER A 471 -14.15 24.90 -17.00
CA SER A 471 -14.48 26.28 -17.38
C SER A 471 -13.49 26.90 -18.38
N GLU A 472 -12.34 26.31 -18.55
CA GLU A 472 -11.32 26.79 -19.48
C GLU A 472 -11.65 26.35 -20.91
N MET A 473 -11.33 27.20 -21.87
CA MET A 473 -11.53 26.85 -23.29
C MET A 473 -10.59 25.71 -23.69
N PRO A 474 -11.12 24.61 -24.27
CA PRO A 474 -10.26 23.57 -24.82
C PRO A 474 -9.26 24.10 -25.85
N PRO A 475 -7.97 23.67 -25.85
CA PRO A 475 -7.33 22.69 -24.98
C PRO A 475 -6.63 23.26 -23.73
N ILE A 476 -6.89 24.53 -23.35
CA ILE A 476 -6.17 25.24 -22.29
C ILE A 476 -6.21 24.45 -20.97
N GLY A 477 -7.38 23.90 -20.60
CA GLY A 477 -7.52 23.11 -19.37
C GLY A 477 -6.59 21.90 -19.32
N ALA A 478 -6.37 21.23 -20.45
CA ALA A 478 -5.43 20.10 -20.54
C ALA A 478 -3.96 20.54 -20.38
N GLN A 479 -3.61 21.71 -20.94
CA GLN A 479 -2.26 22.28 -20.78
C GLN A 479 -2.01 22.64 -19.32
N MET A 480 -2.97 23.28 -18.65
CA MET A 480 -2.88 23.64 -17.23
C MET A 480 -2.71 22.40 -16.33
N LEU A 481 -3.46 21.33 -16.59
CA LEU A 481 -3.30 20.05 -15.86
C LEU A 481 -1.89 19.48 -16.02
N LEU A 482 -1.34 19.50 -17.24
CA LEU A 482 0.01 18.99 -17.50
C LEU A 482 1.10 19.86 -16.85
N GLU A 483 0.94 21.19 -16.84
CA GLU A 483 1.84 22.11 -16.16
C GLU A 483 1.83 21.87 -14.64
N GLU A 484 0.65 21.71 -14.05
CA GLU A 484 0.53 21.39 -12.62
C GLU A 484 1.21 20.08 -12.28
N ALA A 485 0.97 19.03 -13.06
CA ALA A 485 1.60 17.72 -12.84
C ALA A 485 3.13 17.81 -12.94
N ALA A 486 3.66 18.64 -13.84
CA ALA A 486 5.10 18.87 -13.98
C ALA A 486 5.66 19.66 -12.79
N LEU A 487 5.00 20.76 -12.40
CA LEU A 487 5.47 21.62 -11.31
C LEU A 487 5.48 20.90 -9.95
N GLN A 488 4.51 20.03 -9.67
CA GLN A 488 4.52 19.24 -8.45
C GLN A 488 5.66 18.21 -8.41
N SER A 489 6.07 17.69 -9.56
CA SER A 489 7.17 16.73 -9.65
C SER A 489 8.55 17.41 -9.44
N ASP A 490 8.74 18.64 -9.94
CA ASP A 490 10.02 19.35 -9.88
C ASP A 490 10.31 20.00 -8.51
N GLN A 491 9.29 20.45 -7.78
CA GLN A 491 9.48 21.08 -6.47
C GLN A 491 9.94 20.09 -5.40
N ASP A 492 9.83 18.82 -5.66
CA ASP A 492 10.08 17.76 -4.70
C ASP A 492 11.52 17.24 -4.69
N GLU A 493 12.34 17.57 -5.69
CA GLU A 493 13.75 17.19 -5.75
C GLU A 493 14.68 18.10 -4.92
N ILE A 494 14.19 19.27 -4.44
CA ILE A 494 15.07 20.34 -3.95
C ILE A 494 15.35 20.27 -2.44
N ASP A 495 14.57 19.55 -1.61
CA ASP A 495 14.75 19.64 -0.16
C ASP A 495 14.66 18.32 0.60
N ASP A 496 15.84 17.76 0.93
CA ASP A 496 16.00 16.56 1.77
C ASP A 496 15.98 16.90 3.28
N GLN A 497 15.11 17.82 3.69
CA GLN A 497 14.99 18.22 5.08
C GLN A 497 14.17 17.20 5.89
N GLU A 498 14.70 16.74 7.02
CA GLU A 498 14.04 15.80 7.94
C GLU A 498 12.75 16.35 8.57
N ASN A 499 12.54 17.67 8.59
CA ASN A 499 11.41 18.32 9.26
C ASN A 499 10.24 18.58 8.31
N ARG A 500 9.45 17.52 8.01
CA ARG A 500 8.32 17.53 7.06
C ARG A 500 7.09 16.88 7.68
N VAL A 501 5.91 17.40 7.35
CA VAL A 501 4.61 16.77 7.68
C VAL A 501 4.50 15.43 6.92
N SER A 502 4.06 14.40 7.62
CA SER A 502 3.93 13.06 7.01
C SER A 502 2.50 12.81 6.54
N LEU A 503 2.30 12.59 5.24
CA LEU A 503 1.06 12.15 4.63
C LEU A 503 1.15 10.66 4.34
N MET A 504 0.18 9.86 4.83
CA MET A 504 0.21 8.41 4.64
C MET A 504 -1.14 7.76 4.82
N THR A 505 -1.28 6.54 4.29
CA THR A 505 -2.42 5.70 4.65
C THR A 505 -2.33 5.26 6.11
N VAL A 506 -3.49 5.00 6.74
CA VAL A 506 -3.51 4.47 8.11
C VAL A 506 -2.71 3.16 8.22
N HIS A 507 -2.73 2.30 7.20
CA HIS A 507 -1.92 1.08 7.19
C HIS A 507 -0.41 1.35 7.29
N ALA A 508 0.06 2.39 6.59
CA ALA A 508 1.48 2.78 6.62
C ALA A 508 1.89 3.43 7.96
N SER A 509 0.92 3.91 8.75
CA SER A 509 1.18 4.55 10.04
C SER A 509 1.37 3.54 11.19
N LYS A 510 1.09 2.25 10.97
CA LYS A 510 1.28 1.22 12.00
C LYS A 510 2.74 1.20 12.47
N GLY A 511 2.94 1.20 13.78
CA GLY A 511 4.26 1.29 14.42
C GLY A 511 4.83 2.71 14.54
N LEU A 512 4.20 3.73 13.92
CA LEU A 512 4.59 5.14 14.05
C LEU A 512 3.76 5.83 15.15
N GLU A 513 4.21 7.04 15.55
CA GLU A 513 3.51 7.87 16.53
C GLU A 513 3.88 9.34 16.34
N PHE A 514 2.92 10.24 16.51
CA PHE A 514 3.07 11.67 16.24
C PHE A 514 2.41 12.50 17.34
N GLU A 515 2.93 13.70 17.60
CA GLU A 515 2.32 14.62 18.59
C GLU A 515 0.92 15.06 18.14
N ASN A 516 0.75 15.34 16.86
CA ASN A 516 -0.49 15.81 16.28
C ASN A 516 -0.88 14.94 15.08
N VAL A 517 -2.09 14.39 15.09
CA VAL A 517 -2.59 13.51 14.02
C VAL A 517 -3.91 14.04 13.49
N PHE A 518 -4.00 14.10 12.17
CA PHE A 518 -5.23 14.35 11.42
C PHE A 518 -5.67 13.04 10.78
N VAL A 519 -6.93 12.64 10.96
CA VAL A 519 -7.55 11.50 10.27
C VAL A 519 -8.65 12.04 9.39
N THR A 520 -8.47 11.93 8.07
CA THR A 520 -9.33 12.56 7.07
C THR A 520 -10.22 11.56 6.35
N GLY A 521 -11.35 12.05 5.83
CA GLY A 521 -12.27 11.25 5.03
C GLY A 521 -13.07 10.24 5.84
N LEU A 522 -13.47 10.60 7.07
CA LEU A 522 -14.28 9.74 7.93
C LEU A 522 -15.75 9.70 7.46
N GLU A 523 -15.99 8.95 6.38
CA GLU A 523 -17.28 8.86 5.70
C GLU A 523 -17.60 7.41 5.32
N GLN A 524 -18.89 7.07 5.35
CA GLN A 524 -19.38 5.77 4.90
C GLN A 524 -18.98 5.48 3.45
N GLY A 525 -18.38 4.31 3.22
CA GLY A 525 -17.89 3.90 1.91
C GLY A 525 -16.48 4.39 1.58
N LEU A 526 -15.90 5.28 2.40
CA LEU A 526 -14.51 5.71 2.31
C LEU A 526 -13.70 5.22 3.53
N PHE A 527 -14.12 5.59 4.73
CA PHE A 527 -13.60 5.07 5.99
C PHE A 527 -14.73 4.91 7.01
N PRO A 528 -15.36 3.72 7.18
CA PRO A 528 -14.97 2.41 6.62
C PRO A 528 -15.15 2.30 5.10
N SER A 529 -14.19 1.62 4.46
CA SER A 529 -14.26 1.37 3.03
C SER A 529 -15.29 0.27 2.74
N ARG A 530 -16.28 0.56 1.89
CA ARG A 530 -17.21 -0.43 1.33
C ARG A 530 -16.75 -0.79 -0.08
N ARG A 531 -15.66 -1.52 -0.19
CA ARG A 531 -15.31 -2.11 -1.48
C ARG A 531 -16.30 -3.25 -1.78
N LEU A 532 -16.63 -3.41 -3.06
CA LEU A 532 -17.63 -4.36 -3.58
C LEU A 532 -17.32 -5.85 -3.31
N ASP A 533 -16.26 -6.17 -2.59
CA ASP A 533 -15.96 -7.54 -2.19
C ASP A 533 -16.74 -7.90 -0.92
N GLU A 534 -17.60 -8.90 -1.03
CA GLU A 534 -18.44 -9.49 0.02
C GLU A 534 -17.65 -10.02 1.26
N ASN A 535 -16.31 -9.90 1.25
CA ASN A 535 -15.42 -10.41 2.28
C ASN A 535 -14.72 -9.32 3.14
N THR A 536 -15.16 -8.06 3.09
CA THR A 536 -14.57 -7.03 3.96
C THR A 536 -15.07 -7.25 5.38
N ASP A 537 -14.17 -7.60 6.32
CA ASP A 537 -14.48 -7.72 7.74
C ASP A 537 -14.71 -6.32 8.34
N PRO A 538 -15.95 -5.98 8.79
CA PRO A 538 -16.21 -4.67 9.39
C PRO A 538 -15.37 -4.42 10.65
N GLU A 539 -15.00 -5.48 11.35
CA GLU A 539 -14.15 -5.39 12.53
C GLU A 539 -12.70 -5.02 12.18
N GLU A 540 -12.22 -5.40 10.98
CA GLU A 540 -10.90 -4.97 10.51
C GLU A 540 -10.85 -3.47 10.21
N GLU A 541 -11.87 -2.89 9.59
CA GLU A 541 -11.95 -1.44 9.36
C GLU A 541 -12.02 -0.67 10.69
N ARG A 542 -12.71 -1.19 11.71
CA ARG A 542 -12.72 -0.60 13.05
C ARG A 542 -11.36 -0.72 13.74
N ARG A 543 -10.64 -1.83 13.59
CA ARG A 543 -9.24 -1.97 14.05
C ARG A 543 -8.34 -0.96 13.34
N LEU A 544 -8.56 -0.72 12.06
CA LEU A 544 -7.80 0.27 11.31
C LEU A 544 -8.04 1.68 11.86
N PHE A 545 -9.29 2.04 12.16
CA PHE A 545 -9.60 3.32 12.79
C PHE A 545 -9.02 3.43 14.21
N TYR A 546 -9.09 2.37 15.00
CA TYR A 546 -8.41 2.29 16.29
C TYR A 546 -6.89 2.51 16.17
N VAL A 547 -6.26 1.92 15.16
CA VAL A 547 -4.84 2.18 14.86
C VAL A 547 -4.61 3.65 14.56
N ALA A 548 -5.43 4.28 13.70
CA ALA A 548 -5.29 5.70 13.37
C ALA A 548 -5.35 6.59 14.62
N VAL A 549 -6.36 6.39 15.48
CA VAL A 549 -6.55 7.14 16.73
C VAL A 549 -5.35 6.99 17.67
N THR A 550 -4.84 5.76 17.82
CA THR A 550 -3.71 5.46 18.70
C THR A 550 -2.34 5.88 18.16
N ARG A 551 -2.27 6.50 16.98
CA ARG A 551 -1.02 7.14 16.49
C ARG A 551 -0.80 8.51 17.13
N ALA A 552 -1.84 9.16 17.65
CA ALA A 552 -1.75 10.46 18.27
C ALA A 552 -1.23 10.39 19.71
N LYS A 553 -0.32 11.30 20.05
CA LYS A 553 0.18 11.51 21.42
C LYS A 553 -0.63 12.57 22.16
N ASN A 554 -0.75 13.76 21.57
CA ASN A 554 -1.33 14.94 22.23
C ASN A 554 -2.66 15.36 21.61
N ARG A 555 -2.71 15.58 20.29
CA ARG A 555 -3.88 16.13 19.61
C ARG A 555 -4.34 15.21 18.48
N LEU A 556 -5.65 15.04 18.38
CA LEU A 556 -6.29 14.27 17.33
C LEU A 556 -7.41 15.08 16.68
N PHE A 557 -7.30 15.25 15.37
CA PHE A 557 -8.28 15.91 14.52
C PHE A 557 -8.95 14.85 13.64
N LEU A 558 -10.27 14.81 13.66
CA LEU A 558 -11.11 13.88 12.91
C LEU A 558 -11.95 14.69 11.93
N THR A 559 -11.79 14.46 10.64
CA THR A 559 -12.47 15.27 9.61
C THR A 559 -13.28 14.43 8.64
N PHE A 560 -14.37 14.99 8.16
CA PHE A 560 -15.24 14.40 7.13
C PHE A 560 -15.90 15.50 6.31
N ALA A 561 -16.33 15.17 5.10
CA ALA A 561 -17.01 16.12 4.22
C ALA A 561 -18.52 15.77 4.06
N ARG A 562 -19.36 16.82 3.84
CA ARG A 562 -20.80 16.64 3.51
C ARG A 562 -21.02 16.11 2.10
N ALA A 563 -20.08 16.38 1.21
CA ALA A 563 -20.14 15.92 -0.17
C ALA A 563 -18.72 15.69 -0.69
N ARG A 564 -18.57 14.70 -1.59
CA ARG A 564 -17.32 14.46 -2.31
C ARG A 564 -17.54 14.36 -3.80
N LEU A 565 -16.56 14.79 -4.54
CA LEU A 565 -16.54 14.61 -5.98
C LEU A 565 -16.21 13.15 -6.30
N ARG A 566 -17.18 12.43 -6.87
CA ARG A 566 -17.01 11.04 -7.32
C ARG A 566 -17.40 10.93 -8.79
N PHE A 567 -16.49 10.43 -9.63
CA PHE A 567 -16.70 10.31 -11.09
C PHE A 567 -17.11 11.62 -11.78
N GLY A 568 -16.62 12.77 -11.26
CA GLY A 568 -16.96 14.08 -11.78
C GLY A 568 -18.39 14.52 -11.45
N SER A 569 -19.08 13.84 -10.55
CA SER A 569 -20.33 14.28 -9.94
C SER A 569 -20.17 14.44 -8.44
N ARG A 570 -20.81 15.47 -7.89
CA ARG A 570 -20.79 15.70 -6.44
C ARG A 570 -21.84 14.81 -5.78
N GLU A 571 -21.39 13.90 -4.93
CA GLU A 571 -22.25 12.99 -4.18
C GLU A 571 -22.29 13.39 -2.70
N ALA A 572 -23.47 13.33 -2.08
CA ALA A 572 -23.59 13.52 -0.64
C ALA A 572 -22.87 12.40 0.11
N ALA A 573 -22.09 12.76 1.09
CA ALA A 573 -21.38 11.82 1.96
C ALA A 573 -22.09 11.72 3.31
N ILE A 574 -22.07 10.52 3.89
CA ILE A 574 -22.60 10.22 5.22
C ILE A 574 -21.42 10.10 6.17
N PRO A 575 -21.42 10.76 7.33
CA PRO A 575 -20.35 10.60 8.31
C PRO A 575 -20.12 9.12 8.67
N SER A 576 -18.87 8.78 8.94
CA SER A 576 -18.47 7.44 9.37
C SER A 576 -19.21 6.99 10.63
N GLU A 577 -19.70 5.75 10.63
CA GLU A 577 -20.29 5.14 11.83
C GLU A 577 -19.30 5.11 13.02
N PHE A 578 -18.00 5.11 12.75
CA PHE A 578 -16.97 5.10 13.78
C PHE A 578 -16.96 6.38 14.64
N LEU A 579 -17.44 7.50 14.11
CA LEU A 579 -17.58 8.74 14.87
C LEU A 579 -18.62 8.60 15.99
N SER A 580 -19.68 7.80 15.77
CA SER A 580 -20.71 7.52 16.78
C SER A 580 -20.24 6.57 17.89
N ASP A 581 -19.11 5.87 17.70
CA ASP A 581 -18.50 5.02 18.74
C ASP A 581 -17.68 5.85 19.76
N ILE A 582 -17.46 7.14 19.50
CA ILE A 582 -16.75 8.07 20.38
C ILE A 582 -17.77 8.80 21.26
N ASP A 583 -17.52 8.81 22.57
CA ASP A 583 -18.34 9.58 23.52
C ASP A 583 -18.24 11.09 23.18
N GLU A 584 -19.38 11.74 22.96
CA GLU A 584 -19.48 13.17 22.60
C GLU A 584 -18.75 14.08 23.62
N ARG A 585 -18.67 13.68 24.89
CA ARG A 585 -17.97 14.40 25.96
C ARG A 585 -16.46 14.47 25.74
N LEU A 586 -15.91 13.60 24.91
CA LEU A 586 -14.49 13.57 24.54
C LEU A 586 -14.19 14.43 23.31
N THR A 587 -15.20 15.02 22.69
CA THR A 587 -15.05 15.72 21.41
C THR A 587 -15.37 17.21 21.53
N SER A 588 -14.82 18.00 20.65
CA SER A 588 -15.12 19.41 20.47
C SER A 588 -15.16 19.73 18.97
N TRP A 589 -16.14 20.51 18.55
CA TRP A 589 -16.21 20.97 17.15
C TRP A 589 -15.17 22.04 16.89
N ALA A 590 -14.33 21.84 15.89
CA ALA A 590 -13.35 22.83 15.47
C ALA A 590 -14.07 23.96 14.69
N ALA A 591 -13.86 25.21 15.09
CA ALA A 591 -14.39 26.38 14.39
C ALA A 591 -13.49 26.77 13.21
N VAL A 592 -14.10 27.28 12.14
CA VAL A 592 -13.39 27.88 10.99
C VAL A 592 -13.25 29.39 11.25
N GLY A 593 -12.05 29.95 11.17
CA GLY A 593 -11.82 31.40 11.25
C GLY A 593 -11.31 31.91 12.61
N ALA A 594 -11.47 33.21 12.88
CA ALA A 594 -10.90 33.92 14.03
C ALA A 594 -11.34 33.41 15.42
N GLU A 595 -12.42 32.62 15.50
CA GLU A 595 -12.85 31.96 16.75
C GLU A 595 -12.02 30.72 17.09
N ALA A 596 -11.19 30.24 16.16
CA ALA A 596 -10.31 29.07 16.37
C ALA A 596 -9.03 29.41 17.17
N GLU A 597 -8.75 30.67 17.45
CA GLU A 597 -7.59 31.07 18.28
C GLU A 597 -7.68 30.51 19.70
N SER A 598 -8.90 30.30 20.22
CA SER A 598 -9.09 29.76 21.58
C SER A 598 -8.98 28.22 21.66
N VAL A 599 -8.87 27.53 20.54
CA VAL A 599 -8.87 26.06 20.47
C VAL A 599 -7.46 25.48 20.39
N ILE A 600 -6.45 26.31 20.07
CA ILE A 600 -5.05 25.83 19.85
C ILE A 600 -4.04 26.50 20.80
N GLU A 601 -4.44 27.49 21.66
CA GLU A 601 -3.66 27.95 22.79
C GLU A 601 -3.65 26.92 23.93
#